data_c68f4869190f9f8d4105d396da10c6cd
#
_entry.id   c68f4869190f9f8d4105d396da10c6cd
#
_cell.length_a   1.000
_cell.length_b   1.000
_cell.length_c   1.000
_cell.angle_alpha   90.00
_cell.angle_beta   90.00
_cell.angle_gamma   90.00
#
_symmetry.space_group_name_H-M   'P 1'
#
loop_
_entity.id
_entity.type
_entity.pdbx_description
1 polymer ?
#
loop_
_entity_poly.entity_id
_entity_poly.type
_entity_poly.pdbx_seq_one_letter_code
_entity_poly.pdbx_strand_id
1 'polypeptide(L)'
;MQSGTRNGMLKKLIVTAVLIAASSVSAVAQDAQKGKAVANVCLACHSIGPGAQNKIGPELNGLDGRHSGSVPNFKYTKDYTDPGLVWNKETFEKYIKNPRAMFPDTTMIFPGIQDAQQIDDLWAYLSQYDADGNIKK
;
A
#
# COMPACT_ATOMS: atom_id res chain seq x y z
N MET A 1 36.23 -28.54 73.55
CA MET A 1 37.20 -29.07 72.59
C MET A 1 36.47 -29.42 71.30
N GLN A 2 37.03 -28.98 70.16
CA GLN A 2 36.69 -29.34 68.78
C GLN A 2 35.47 -28.64 68.20
N SER A 3 35.61 -27.55 67.63
CA SER A 3 36.01 -27.17 66.25
C SER A 3 35.41 -28.05 65.17
N GLY A 4 34.32 -27.59 64.57
CA GLY A 4 33.69 -28.13 63.38
C GLY A 4 33.57 -27.07 62.33
N THR A 5 34.48 -27.09 61.42
CA THR A 5 34.55 -26.20 60.24
C THR A 5 33.40 -26.52 59.29
N ARG A 6 32.49 -25.58 59.08
CA ARG A 6 31.42 -25.70 58.08
C ARG A 6 31.84 -24.98 56.81
N ASN A 7 32.31 -25.78 55.85
CA ASN A 7 32.57 -25.32 54.49
C ASN A 7 31.25 -24.94 53.81
N GLY A 8 31.00 -23.67 53.73
CA GLY A 8 29.94 -23.12 52.93
C GLY A 8 30.32 -23.12 51.43
N MET A 9 29.76 -24.02 50.69
CA MET A 9 29.95 -24.13 49.25
C MET A 9 29.09 -23.05 48.58
N LEU A 10 29.73 -21.93 48.23
CA LEU A 10 29.12 -20.82 47.52
C LEU A 10 28.83 -21.25 46.07
N LYS A 11 27.59 -21.65 45.80
CA LYS A 11 27.12 -21.94 44.44
C LYS A 11 27.05 -20.63 43.67
N LYS A 12 28.02 -20.39 42.78
CA LYS A 12 27.98 -19.30 41.81
C LYS A 12 26.90 -19.60 40.76
N LEU A 13 25.76 -18.95 40.90
CA LEU A 13 24.75 -18.89 39.83
C LEU A 13 25.28 -18.02 38.68
N ILE A 14 25.70 -18.63 37.59
CA ILE A 14 26.01 -17.92 36.36
C ILE A 14 24.67 -17.64 35.67
N VAL A 15 24.17 -16.42 35.80
CA VAL A 15 23.02 -15.93 35.02
C VAL A 15 23.54 -15.55 33.63
N THR A 16 23.35 -16.44 32.69
CA THR A 16 23.64 -16.16 31.27
C THR A 16 22.53 -15.27 30.75
N ALA A 17 22.78 -13.96 30.64
CA ALA A 17 21.89 -13.03 29.99
C ALA A 17 21.95 -13.29 28.47
N VAL A 18 20.90 -13.91 27.93
CA VAL A 18 20.69 -14.02 26.49
C VAL A 18 20.21 -12.66 25.99
N LEU A 19 21.10 -11.90 25.37
CA LEU A 19 20.73 -10.69 24.63
C LEU A 19 20.00 -11.13 23.33
N ILE A 20 18.69 -11.07 23.33
CA ILE A 20 17.87 -11.17 22.12
C ILE A 20 18.02 -9.85 21.38
N ALA A 21 18.86 -9.81 20.37
CA ALA A 21 18.91 -8.69 19.44
C ALA A 21 17.59 -8.67 18.65
N ALA A 22 16.67 -7.81 19.06
CA ALA A 22 15.47 -7.54 18.29
C ALA A 22 15.90 -6.78 17.03
N SER A 23 15.98 -7.49 15.91
CA SER A 23 16.15 -6.89 14.59
C SER A 23 14.89 -6.09 14.29
N SER A 24 14.93 -4.78 14.51
CA SER A 24 13.89 -3.86 14.09
C SER A 24 13.90 -3.83 12.55
N VAL A 25 12.98 -4.57 11.94
CA VAL A 25 12.65 -4.37 10.54
C VAL A 25 11.98 -3.01 10.46
N SER A 26 12.72 -2.00 10.01
CA SER A 26 12.13 -0.70 9.69
C SER A 26 11.17 -0.91 8.53
N ALA A 27 9.87 -1.01 8.83
CA ALA A 27 8.85 -0.91 7.80
C ALA A 27 9.02 0.45 7.14
N VAL A 28 9.35 0.47 5.86
CA VAL A 28 9.43 1.72 5.09
C VAL A 28 8.04 2.30 5.08
N ALA A 29 7.86 3.47 5.70
CA ALA A 29 6.57 4.13 5.79
C ALA A 29 6.13 4.59 4.40
N GLN A 30 4.84 4.41 4.10
CA GLN A 30 4.19 4.97 2.92
C GLN A 30 4.14 6.48 3.05
N ASP A 31 4.48 7.19 1.97
CA ASP A 31 4.57 8.65 1.96
C ASP A 31 3.65 9.24 0.87
N ALA A 32 2.50 9.79 1.29
CA ALA A 32 1.53 10.39 0.38
C ALA A 32 2.09 11.62 -0.37
N GLN A 33 3.07 12.33 0.18
CA GLN A 33 3.69 13.46 -0.51
C GLN A 33 4.57 12.99 -1.67
N LYS A 34 5.34 11.92 -1.45
CA LYS A 34 6.09 11.27 -2.53
C LYS A 34 5.13 10.64 -3.53
N GLY A 35 4.05 10.00 -3.04
CA GLY A 35 2.99 9.44 -3.88
C GLY A 35 2.33 10.47 -4.79
N LYS A 36 2.15 11.71 -4.32
CA LYS A 36 1.68 12.83 -5.15
C LYS A 36 2.60 13.09 -6.34
N ALA A 37 3.91 13.04 -6.12
CA ALA A 37 4.89 13.21 -7.21
C ALA A 37 4.79 12.06 -8.23
N VAL A 38 4.64 10.82 -7.77
CA VAL A 38 4.42 9.66 -8.63
C VAL A 38 3.10 9.78 -9.40
N ALA A 39 2.03 10.25 -8.76
CA ALA A 39 0.71 10.41 -9.36
C ALA A 39 0.65 11.41 -10.51
N ASN A 40 1.62 12.31 -10.65
CA ASN A 40 1.61 13.31 -11.72
C ASN A 40 1.49 12.68 -13.11
N VAL A 41 2.08 11.52 -13.35
CA VAL A 41 1.94 10.80 -14.63
C VAL A 41 0.51 10.31 -14.84
N CYS A 42 -0.19 9.93 -13.78
CA CYS A 42 -1.59 9.47 -13.82
C CYS A 42 -2.54 10.62 -14.15
N LEU A 43 -2.26 11.81 -13.62
CA LEU A 43 -3.13 12.98 -13.74
C LEU A 43 -3.17 13.57 -15.16
N ALA A 44 -2.31 13.12 -16.06
CA ALA A 44 -2.42 13.41 -17.49
C ALA A 44 -3.76 12.86 -18.06
N CYS A 45 -4.20 11.70 -17.59
CA CYS A 45 -5.40 11.01 -18.07
C CYS A 45 -6.52 10.89 -17.03
N HIS A 46 -6.22 11.04 -15.77
CA HIS A 46 -7.15 10.93 -14.65
C HIS A 46 -7.28 12.26 -13.90
N SER A 47 -8.26 12.35 -13.01
CA SER A 47 -8.37 13.43 -12.02
C SER A 47 -8.64 12.85 -10.63
N ILE A 48 -8.30 13.61 -9.59
CA ILE A 48 -8.50 13.24 -8.19
C ILE A 48 -8.71 14.53 -7.36
N GLY A 49 -9.43 14.42 -6.27
CA GLY A 49 -9.72 15.52 -5.38
C GLY A 49 -11.12 16.09 -5.57
N PRO A 50 -11.49 17.17 -4.83
CA PRO A 50 -12.82 17.79 -4.93
C PRO A 50 -13.14 18.24 -6.36
N GLY A 51 -14.30 17.82 -6.86
CA GLY A 51 -14.74 18.18 -8.21
C GLY A 51 -14.05 17.40 -9.34
N ALA A 52 -13.34 16.32 -9.04
CA ALA A 52 -12.74 15.45 -10.05
C ALA A 52 -13.78 14.91 -11.03
N GLN A 53 -13.41 14.86 -12.29
CA GLN A 53 -14.27 14.38 -13.37
C GLN A 53 -13.53 13.35 -14.23
N ASN A 54 -14.30 12.52 -14.95
CA ASN A 54 -13.75 11.63 -15.93
C ASN A 54 -13.05 12.42 -17.06
N LYS A 55 -11.91 11.92 -17.49
CA LYS A 55 -11.12 12.43 -18.62
C LYS A 55 -10.92 11.28 -19.62
N ILE A 56 -9.72 11.09 -20.13
CA ILE A 56 -9.36 9.89 -20.92
C ILE A 56 -9.52 8.64 -20.06
N GLY A 57 -9.14 8.71 -18.79
CA GLY A 57 -9.40 7.72 -17.75
C GLY A 57 -10.49 8.17 -16.79
N PRO A 58 -11.03 7.25 -15.95
CA PRO A 58 -12.00 7.58 -14.93
C PRO A 58 -11.36 8.45 -13.82
N GLU A 59 -12.18 9.20 -13.08
CA GLU A 59 -11.71 9.85 -11.88
C GLU A 59 -11.27 8.81 -10.82
N LEU A 60 -10.38 9.21 -9.89
CA LEU A 60 -9.72 8.30 -8.96
C LEU A 60 -10.15 8.47 -7.50
N ASN A 61 -11.21 9.24 -7.22
CA ASN A 61 -11.71 9.43 -5.86
C ASN A 61 -12.27 8.12 -5.29
N GLY A 62 -12.07 7.92 -3.98
CA GLY A 62 -12.60 6.75 -3.29
C GLY A 62 -12.08 5.42 -3.84
N LEU A 63 -10.87 5.39 -4.40
CA LEU A 63 -10.33 4.18 -5.04
C LEU A 63 -10.29 2.99 -4.06
N ASP A 64 -9.86 3.23 -2.82
CA ASP A 64 -9.80 2.21 -1.78
C ASP A 64 -11.21 1.74 -1.38
N GLY A 65 -11.50 0.48 -1.64
CA GLY A 65 -12.83 -0.13 -1.43
C GLY A 65 -13.81 0.02 -2.60
N ARG A 66 -13.43 0.70 -3.69
CA ARG A 66 -14.28 0.87 -4.87
C ARG A 66 -14.27 -0.37 -5.76
N HIS A 67 -15.44 -0.76 -6.26
CA HIS A 67 -15.54 -1.81 -7.26
C HIS A 67 -14.91 -1.38 -8.58
N SER A 68 -14.22 -2.31 -9.24
CA SER A 68 -13.71 -2.08 -10.59
C SER A 68 -14.85 -1.79 -11.55
N GLY A 69 -14.63 -0.90 -12.50
CA GLY A 69 -15.61 -0.56 -13.52
C GLY A 69 -16.84 0.22 -13.03
N SER A 70 -16.81 0.80 -11.82
CA SER A 70 -17.99 1.37 -11.16
C SER A 70 -18.09 2.91 -11.21
N VAL A 71 -17.11 3.62 -11.77
CA VAL A 71 -17.20 5.08 -11.84
C VAL A 71 -18.33 5.49 -12.78
N PRO A 72 -19.30 6.32 -12.30
CA PRO A 72 -20.43 6.74 -13.12
C PRO A 72 -19.99 7.46 -14.40
N ASN A 73 -20.75 7.22 -15.49
CA ASN A 73 -20.56 7.89 -16.77
C ASN A 73 -19.19 7.67 -17.43
N PHE A 74 -18.38 6.72 -16.97
CA PHE A 74 -17.16 6.29 -17.65
C PHE A 74 -17.40 4.99 -18.42
N LYS A 75 -16.94 4.95 -19.68
CA LYS A 75 -17.08 3.76 -20.52
C LYS A 75 -15.89 2.83 -20.33
N TYR A 76 -16.05 1.81 -19.54
CA TYR A 76 -15.04 0.77 -19.31
C TYR A 76 -15.03 -0.27 -20.42
N THR A 77 -13.89 -0.93 -20.63
CA THR A 77 -13.82 -2.20 -21.35
C THR A 77 -14.41 -3.31 -20.46
N LYS A 78 -14.83 -4.40 -21.10
CA LYS A 78 -15.61 -5.46 -20.43
C LYS A 78 -14.86 -6.11 -19.26
N ASP A 79 -13.56 -6.23 -19.37
CA ASP A 79 -12.71 -6.85 -18.35
C ASP A 79 -12.66 -6.06 -17.02
N TYR A 80 -12.90 -4.73 -17.06
CA TYR A 80 -13.01 -3.94 -15.82
C TYR A 80 -14.33 -4.13 -15.08
N THR A 81 -15.35 -4.65 -15.74
CA THR A 81 -16.69 -4.79 -15.17
C THR A 81 -16.90 -6.10 -14.42
N ASP A 82 -15.84 -6.79 -14.04
CA ASP A 82 -15.91 -7.97 -13.16
C ASP A 82 -16.52 -7.55 -11.81
N PRO A 83 -17.70 -8.08 -11.43
CA PRO A 83 -18.38 -7.65 -10.22
C PRO A 83 -17.65 -8.07 -8.92
N GLY A 84 -16.69 -8.97 -9.00
CA GLY A 84 -15.93 -9.46 -7.85
C GLY A 84 -14.70 -8.63 -7.51
N LEU A 85 -14.21 -7.80 -8.43
CA LEU A 85 -12.98 -7.05 -8.20
C LEU A 85 -13.23 -5.75 -7.43
N VAL A 86 -12.60 -5.66 -6.28
CA VAL A 86 -12.56 -4.44 -5.45
C VAL A 86 -11.15 -3.92 -5.37
N TRP A 87 -10.99 -2.62 -5.54
CA TRP A 87 -9.69 -1.97 -5.38
C TRP A 87 -9.29 -1.90 -3.91
N ASN A 88 -8.16 -2.43 -3.60
CA ASN A 88 -7.47 -2.33 -2.33
C ASN A 88 -5.96 -2.30 -2.62
N LYS A 89 -5.13 -2.18 -1.59
CA LYS A 89 -3.67 -2.12 -1.77
C LYS A 89 -3.14 -3.30 -2.60
N GLU A 90 -3.57 -4.52 -2.31
CA GLU A 90 -3.06 -5.73 -2.97
C GLU A 90 -3.46 -5.79 -4.44
N THR A 91 -4.73 -5.54 -4.76
CA THR A 91 -5.22 -5.53 -6.15
C THR A 91 -4.62 -4.38 -6.94
N PHE A 92 -4.46 -3.20 -6.33
CA PHE A 92 -3.80 -2.06 -6.95
C PHE A 92 -2.33 -2.34 -7.26
N GLU A 93 -1.59 -2.94 -6.32
CA GLU A 93 -0.18 -3.29 -6.52
C GLU A 93 0.01 -4.25 -7.71
N LYS A 94 -0.82 -5.27 -7.81
CA LYS A 94 -0.80 -6.20 -8.95
C LYS A 94 -1.11 -5.50 -10.26
N TYR A 95 -2.13 -4.65 -10.26
CA TYR A 95 -2.57 -3.92 -11.43
C TYR A 95 -1.54 -2.92 -11.93
N ILE A 96 -1.01 -2.06 -11.03
CA ILE A 96 -0.15 -0.95 -11.44
C ILE A 96 1.23 -1.40 -11.95
N LYS A 97 1.66 -2.62 -11.59
CA LYS A 97 2.88 -3.24 -12.14
C LYS A 97 2.74 -3.59 -13.62
N ASN A 98 1.56 -4.06 -14.02
CA ASN A 98 1.26 -4.41 -15.41
C ASN A 98 -0.25 -4.41 -15.65
N PRO A 99 -0.86 -3.27 -16.02
CA PRO A 99 -2.30 -3.17 -16.23
C PRO A 99 -2.84 -4.19 -17.24
N ARG A 100 -2.11 -4.45 -18.33
CA ARG A 100 -2.54 -5.39 -19.37
C ARG A 100 -2.50 -6.86 -18.94
N ALA A 101 -1.70 -7.21 -17.95
CA ALA A 101 -1.70 -8.57 -17.42
C ALA A 101 -3.00 -8.87 -16.64
N MET A 102 -3.58 -7.85 -15.98
CA MET A 102 -4.84 -7.99 -15.26
C MET A 102 -6.07 -7.73 -16.14
N PHE A 103 -5.98 -6.76 -17.04
CA PHE A 103 -7.04 -6.34 -17.95
C PHE A 103 -6.51 -6.30 -19.40
N PRO A 104 -6.55 -7.42 -20.13
CA PRO A 104 -5.97 -7.52 -21.48
C PRO A 104 -6.57 -6.54 -22.50
N ASP A 105 -7.86 -6.21 -22.35
CA ASP A 105 -8.59 -5.31 -23.24
C ASP A 105 -8.46 -3.84 -22.85
N THR A 106 -7.66 -3.52 -21.82
CA THR A 106 -7.52 -2.14 -21.32
C THR A 106 -7.07 -1.17 -22.42
N THR A 107 -7.72 -0.03 -22.48
CA THR A 107 -7.31 1.11 -23.32
C THR A 107 -6.29 2.01 -22.61
N MET A 108 -6.00 1.76 -21.33
CA MET A 108 -4.98 2.49 -20.59
C MET A 108 -3.60 2.16 -21.12
N ILE A 109 -2.94 3.17 -21.70
CA ILE A 109 -1.57 3.05 -22.21
C ILE A 109 -0.61 3.46 -21.10
N PHE A 110 -0.19 2.47 -20.30
CA PHE A 110 0.72 2.68 -19.19
C PHE A 110 1.66 1.48 -19.01
N PRO A 111 2.99 1.70 -18.99
CA PRO A 111 3.95 0.60 -18.92
C PRO A 111 4.01 -0.10 -17.57
N GLY A 112 3.47 0.51 -16.52
CA GLY A 112 3.53 0.01 -15.15
C GLY A 112 4.65 0.65 -14.33
N ILE A 113 4.58 0.45 -13.01
CA ILE A 113 5.59 0.85 -12.02
C ILE A 113 6.15 -0.42 -11.40
N GLN A 114 7.48 -0.57 -11.35
CA GLN A 114 8.13 -1.76 -10.81
C GLN A 114 8.72 -1.52 -9.40
N ASP A 115 8.98 -0.28 -9.06
CA ASP A 115 9.51 0.09 -7.74
C ASP A 115 8.43 -0.03 -6.67
N ALA A 116 8.65 -0.93 -5.71
CA ALA A 116 7.67 -1.22 -4.67
C ALA A 116 7.39 0.00 -3.76
N GLN A 117 8.42 0.82 -3.48
CA GLN A 117 8.23 2.02 -2.66
C GLN A 117 7.40 3.07 -3.39
N GLN A 118 7.62 3.27 -4.69
CA GLN A 118 6.80 4.18 -5.48
C GLN A 118 5.34 3.72 -5.54
N ILE A 119 5.10 2.40 -5.61
CA ILE A 119 3.74 1.85 -5.61
C ILE A 119 3.07 2.10 -4.24
N ASP A 120 3.79 1.86 -3.16
CA ASP A 120 3.30 2.09 -1.80
C ASP A 120 2.97 3.57 -1.55
N ASP A 121 3.86 4.46 -1.96
CA ASP A 121 3.66 5.90 -1.84
C ASP A 121 2.49 6.38 -2.71
N LEU A 122 2.39 5.87 -3.94
CA LEU A 122 1.27 6.16 -4.83
C LEU A 122 -0.07 5.69 -4.24
N TRP A 123 -0.10 4.48 -3.68
CA TRP A 123 -1.30 3.99 -3.01
C TRP A 123 -1.68 4.88 -1.81
N ALA A 124 -0.72 5.29 -0.99
CA ALA A 124 -0.95 6.19 0.13
C ALA A 124 -1.56 7.52 -0.33
N TYR A 125 -1.10 8.05 -1.47
CA TYR A 125 -1.67 9.27 -2.04
C TYR A 125 -3.09 9.06 -2.57
N LEU A 126 -3.34 8.02 -3.35
CA LEU A 126 -4.65 7.79 -3.97
C LEU A 126 -5.72 7.38 -2.94
N SER A 127 -5.36 6.51 -1.99
CA SER A 127 -6.30 5.97 -1.01
C SER A 127 -6.72 6.97 0.08
N GLN A 128 -6.03 8.08 0.21
CA GLN A 128 -6.42 9.13 1.17
C GLN A 128 -7.71 9.87 0.80
N TYR A 129 -8.14 9.79 -0.46
CA TYR A 129 -9.35 10.49 -0.91
C TYR A 129 -10.59 9.61 -0.73
N ASP A 130 -11.66 10.22 -0.22
CA ASP A 130 -13.00 9.63 -0.21
C ASP A 130 -13.68 9.74 -1.59
N ALA A 131 -14.92 9.25 -1.71
CA ALA A 131 -15.67 9.28 -2.96
C ALA A 131 -15.99 10.71 -3.46
N ASP A 132 -16.04 11.69 -2.56
CA ASP A 132 -16.27 13.09 -2.90
C ASP A 132 -14.97 13.85 -3.20
N GLY A 133 -13.83 13.18 -3.06
CA GLY A 133 -12.49 13.73 -3.30
C GLY A 133 -11.92 14.51 -2.12
N ASN A 134 -12.51 14.40 -0.93
CA ASN A 134 -11.95 14.98 0.27
C ASN A 134 -10.92 14.03 0.89
N ILE A 135 -9.95 14.61 1.60
CA ILE A 135 -9.00 13.79 2.36
C ILE A 135 -9.72 13.18 3.57
N LYS A 136 -9.66 11.87 3.70
CA LYS A 136 -10.20 11.13 4.84
C LYS A 136 -9.55 11.63 6.15
N LYS A 137 -10.36 11.79 7.20
CA LYS A 137 -9.91 12.20 8.54
C LYS A 137 -9.42 11.01 9.34
#